data_65656166a5ffe07ae7253a116f83dc3e
#
_entry.id   65656166a5ffe07ae7253a116f83dc3e
#
_cell.length_a   1.000
_cell.length_b   1.000
_cell.length_c   1.000
_cell.angle_alpha   90.00
_cell.angle_beta   90.00
_cell.angle_gamma   90.00
#
_symmetry.space_group_name_H-M   'P 1'
#
loop_
_entity.id
_entity.type
_entity.pdbx_description
1 polymer ?
#
loop_
_entity_poly.entity_id
_entity_poly.type
_entity_poly.pdbx_seq_one_letter_code
_entity_poly.pdbx_strand_id
1 'polypeptide(L)'
;MAAELGPMMRAAHDEEMRLFLCTQIADEARHVVFFDRFYSEVGVLEAEGLQERLVETSEHLNPEFGELFDDQLRRRVDRLAVEPEDREALVEAITIYHMIVEGMLALTGQHFIIDFNEKAGTLPGFVDGFTKVARDEHRHVAFGARFLRDMAREDPGCTAAIQRALAEAGPIADGVLRPKWVPAEVGDDVVLFGASVDETRAFALQALERRLKVIGLAAVA
;
A
#
# COMPACT_ATOMS: atom_id res chain seq x y z
N MET A 1 -9.06 -3.81 -0.32
CA MET A 1 -8.49 -2.71 0.55
C MET A 1 -9.49 -2.27 1.62
N ALA A 2 -10.67 -1.70 1.30
CA ALA A 2 -11.62 -1.28 2.34
C ALA A 2 -12.10 -2.41 3.27
N ALA A 3 -12.18 -3.64 2.79
CA ALA A 3 -12.59 -4.80 3.58
C ALA A 3 -11.56 -5.18 4.67
N GLU A 4 -10.28 -4.98 4.43
CA GLU A 4 -9.18 -5.29 5.35
C GLU A 4 -9.14 -4.32 6.54
N LEU A 5 -9.58 -3.08 6.34
CA LEU A 5 -9.65 -2.07 7.41
C LEU A 5 -10.76 -2.33 8.44
N GLY A 6 -11.82 -3.07 8.06
CA GLY A 6 -12.93 -3.40 8.97
C GLY A 6 -12.50 -4.14 10.24
N PRO A 7 -11.80 -5.29 10.14
CA PRO A 7 -11.25 -5.99 11.30
C PRO A 7 -10.22 -5.17 12.08
N MET A 8 -9.35 -4.38 11.41
CA MET A 8 -8.41 -3.47 12.08
C MET A 8 -9.15 -2.40 12.90
N MET A 9 -10.22 -1.81 12.35
CA MET A 9 -11.08 -0.86 13.04
C MET A 9 -11.76 -1.50 14.26
N ARG A 10 -12.24 -2.74 14.14
CA ARG A 10 -12.82 -3.48 15.27
C ARG A 10 -11.79 -3.77 16.36
N ALA A 11 -10.55 -4.05 15.99
CA ALA A 11 -9.43 -4.32 16.91
C ALA A 11 -8.80 -3.04 17.49
N ALA A 12 -9.24 -1.85 17.05
CA ALA A 12 -8.73 -0.58 17.55
C ALA A 12 -8.91 -0.47 19.08
N HIS A 13 -7.83 -0.19 19.80
CA HIS A 13 -7.79 -0.15 21.26
C HIS A 13 -8.33 1.16 21.87
N ASP A 14 -8.45 2.22 21.05
CA ASP A 14 -9.04 3.50 21.45
C ASP A 14 -9.98 4.08 20.37
N GLU A 15 -10.74 5.08 20.77
CA GLU A 15 -11.73 5.71 19.90
C GLU A 15 -11.09 6.61 18.82
N GLU A 16 -9.94 7.23 19.09
CA GLU A 16 -9.23 8.08 18.12
C GLU A 16 -8.77 7.22 16.92
N MET A 17 -8.17 6.06 17.22
CA MET A 17 -7.79 5.09 16.20
C MET A 17 -9.00 4.61 15.38
N ARG A 18 -10.10 4.29 16.07
CA ARG A 18 -11.34 3.82 15.42
C ARG A 18 -11.92 4.86 14.47
N LEU A 19 -12.00 6.11 14.93
CA LEU A 19 -12.47 7.23 14.11
C LEU A 19 -11.56 7.49 12.90
N PHE A 20 -10.24 7.40 13.09
CA PHE A 20 -9.31 7.54 11.97
C PHE A 20 -9.55 6.46 10.91
N LEU A 21 -9.60 5.18 11.31
CA LEU A 21 -9.83 4.06 10.38
C LEU A 21 -11.19 4.15 9.67
N CYS A 22 -12.24 4.69 10.32
CA CYS A 22 -13.51 5.01 9.66
C CYS A 22 -13.32 6.03 8.52
N THR A 23 -12.52 7.09 8.73
CA THR A 23 -12.25 8.07 7.67
C THR A 23 -11.45 7.45 6.53
N GLN A 24 -10.46 6.61 6.86
CA GLN A 24 -9.67 5.89 5.87
C GLN A 24 -10.51 4.95 5.00
N ILE A 25 -11.45 4.20 5.57
CA ILE A 25 -12.40 3.36 4.81
C ILE A 25 -13.19 4.21 3.79
N ALA A 26 -13.61 5.41 4.18
CA ALA A 26 -14.31 6.32 3.28
C ALA A 26 -13.40 6.86 2.16
N ASP A 27 -12.12 7.12 2.46
CA ASP A 27 -11.12 7.52 1.47
C ASP A 27 -10.87 6.40 0.46
N GLU A 28 -10.65 5.16 0.93
CA GLU A 28 -10.46 3.99 0.06
C GLU A 28 -11.64 3.77 -0.89
N ALA A 29 -12.87 3.95 -0.40
CA ALA A 29 -14.04 3.86 -1.25
C ALA A 29 -14.04 4.94 -2.36
N ARG A 30 -13.61 6.18 -2.05
CA ARG A 30 -13.45 7.24 -3.06
C ARG A 30 -12.33 6.94 -4.04
N HIS A 31 -11.22 6.36 -3.59
CA HIS A 31 -10.10 5.96 -4.45
C HIS A 31 -10.55 4.91 -5.47
N VAL A 32 -11.28 3.88 -5.03
CA VAL A 32 -11.85 2.86 -5.93
C VAL A 32 -12.76 3.51 -7.00
N VAL A 33 -13.66 4.39 -6.60
CA VAL A 33 -14.57 5.09 -7.54
C VAL A 33 -13.78 5.98 -8.51
N PHE A 34 -12.72 6.65 -8.05
CA PHE A 34 -11.86 7.47 -8.90
C PHE A 34 -11.17 6.64 -9.98
N PHE A 35 -10.56 5.51 -9.63
CA PHE A 35 -9.89 4.65 -10.59
C PHE A 35 -10.87 3.93 -11.54
N ASP A 36 -12.01 3.46 -11.01
CA ASP A 36 -13.06 2.86 -11.81
C ASP A 36 -13.56 3.81 -12.91
N ARG A 37 -13.81 5.06 -12.53
CA ARG A 37 -14.20 6.11 -13.45
C ARG A 37 -13.10 6.39 -14.48
N PHE A 38 -11.84 6.49 -14.05
CA PHE A 38 -10.70 6.71 -14.95
C PHE A 38 -10.60 5.59 -15.98
N TYR A 39 -10.63 4.33 -15.57
CA TYR A 39 -10.54 3.19 -16.49
C TYR A 39 -11.72 3.15 -17.47
N SER A 40 -12.92 3.47 -16.99
CA SER A 40 -14.12 3.56 -17.84
C SER A 40 -14.04 4.69 -18.87
N GLU A 41 -13.55 5.89 -18.48
CA GLU A 41 -13.46 7.04 -19.39
C GLU A 41 -12.33 6.91 -20.42
N VAL A 42 -11.21 6.28 -20.06
CA VAL A 42 -10.06 6.07 -20.95
C VAL A 42 -10.26 4.85 -21.84
N GLY A 43 -11.11 3.91 -21.45
CA GLY A 43 -11.43 2.71 -22.24
C GLY A 43 -10.25 1.73 -22.35
N VAL A 44 -9.43 1.59 -21.29
CA VAL A 44 -8.30 0.66 -21.25
C VAL A 44 -8.70 -0.75 -20.82
N LEU A 45 -9.89 -0.90 -20.25
CA LEU A 45 -10.51 -2.17 -19.86
C LEU A 45 -11.74 -2.40 -20.71
N GLU A 46 -12.01 -3.67 -21.05
CA GLU A 46 -13.16 -4.05 -21.87
C GLU A 46 -14.43 -4.25 -21.06
N ALA A 47 -14.28 -4.57 -19.76
CA ALA A 47 -15.39 -4.89 -18.87
C ALA A 47 -16.30 -3.68 -18.59
N GLU A 48 -17.62 -3.94 -18.56
CA GLU A 48 -18.64 -2.99 -18.15
C GLU A 48 -19.02 -3.22 -16.68
N GLY A 49 -18.88 -2.25 -15.82
CA GLY A 49 -19.23 -2.39 -14.41
C GLY A 49 -18.02 -2.53 -13.49
N LEU A 50 -18.18 -2.06 -12.26
CA LEU A 50 -17.10 -2.00 -11.28
C LEU A 50 -16.52 -3.39 -10.96
N GLN A 51 -17.37 -4.37 -10.69
CA GLN A 51 -16.91 -5.69 -10.27
C GLN A 51 -16.13 -6.41 -11.36
N GLU A 52 -16.61 -6.34 -12.58
CA GLU A 52 -15.98 -6.94 -13.75
C GLU A 52 -14.64 -6.27 -14.06
N ARG A 53 -14.55 -4.94 -13.97
CA ARG A 53 -13.29 -4.21 -14.13
C ARG A 53 -12.26 -4.53 -13.03
N LEU A 54 -12.70 -4.76 -11.80
CA LEU A 54 -11.81 -5.21 -10.74
C LEU A 54 -11.22 -6.60 -11.05
N VAL A 55 -12.04 -7.51 -11.58
CA VAL A 55 -11.56 -8.84 -12.01
C VAL A 55 -10.56 -8.69 -13.16
N GLU A 56 -10.90 -7.95 -14.22
CA GLU A 56 -10.01 -7.72 -15.36
C GLU A 56 -8.69 -7.06 -14.92
N THR A 57 -8.74 -6.06 -14.04
CA THR A 57 -7.54 -5.42 -13.49
C THR A 57 -6.63 -6.45 -12.82
N SER A 58 -7.18 -7.41 -12.07
CA SER A 58 -6.40 -8.41 -11.35
C SER A 58 -5.56 -9.30 -12.28
N GLU A 59 -5.99 -9.51 -13.53
CA GLU A 59 -5.26 -10.29 -14.53
C GLU A 59 -3.96 -9.60 -14.99
N HIS A 60 -3.85 -8.29 -14.79
CA HIS A 60 -2.67 -7.49 -15.12
C HIS A 60 -1.68 -7.34 -13.96
N LEU A 61 -2.04 -7.77 -12.76
CA LEU A 61 -1.17 -7.68 -11.58
C LEU A 61 -0.13 -8.80 -11.57
N ASN A 62 1.02 -8.54 -10.94
CA ASN A 62 2.04 -9.55 -10.68
C ASN A 62 1.52 -10.58 -9.66
N PRO A 63 2.02 -11.82 -9.69
CA PRO A 63 1.69 -12.81 -8.66
C PRO A 63 1.98 -12.32 -7.23
N GLU A 64 3.02 -11.51 -7.05
CA GLU A 64 3.42 -10.92 -5.77
C GLU A 64 2.34 -9.99 -5.18
N PHE A 65 1.48 -9.38 -6.02
CA PHE A 65 0.30 -8.68 -5.52
C PHE A 65 -0.66 -9.64 -4.80
N GLY A 66 -0.97 -10.78 -5.41
CA GLY A 66 -1.80 -11.80 -4.79
C GLY A 66 -1.17 -12.30 -3.49
N GLU A 67 0.12 -12.62 -3.49
CA GLU A 67 0.84 -13.06 -2.29
C GLU A 67 0.81 -11.99 -1.18
N LEU A 68 1.01 -10.71 -1.52
CA LEU A 68 1.00 -9.63 -0.53
C LEU A 68 -0.40 -9.40 0.05
N PHE A 69 -1.43 -9.31 -0.79
CA PHE A 69 -2.78 -8.93 -0.37
C PHE A 69 -3.63 -10.14 0.08
N ASP A 70 -3.64 -11.22 -0.69
CA ASP A 70 -4.53 -12.37 -0.47
C ASP A 70 -3.94 -13.39 0.51
N ASP A 71 -2.61 -13.38 0.74
CA ASP A 71 -1.97 -14.19 1.77
C ASP A 71 -1.47 -13.34 2.93
N GLN A 72 -0.46 -12.50 2.72
CA GLN A 72 0.23 -11.82 3.84
C GLN A 72 -0.69 -10.89 4.64
N LEU A 73 -1.43 -10.02 3.98
CA LEU A 73 -2.35 -9.09 4.65
C LEU A 73 -3.60 -9.83 5.12
N ARG A 74 -4.23 -10.63 4.25
CA ARG A 74 -5.48 -11.33 4.52
C ARG A 74 -5.38 -12.23 5.75
N ARG A 75 -4.34 -13.05 5.87
CA ARG A 75 -4.12 -13.95 7.01
C ARG A 75 -4.14 -13.19 8.36
N ARG A 76 -3.55 -12.01 8.42
CA ARG A 76 -3.51 -11.20 9.64
C ARG A 76 -4.85 -10.55 9.94
N VAL A 77 -5.52 -10.09 8.92
CA VAL A 77 -6.85 -9.49 9.03
C VAL A 77 -7.90 -10.54 9.42
N ASP A 78 -7.83 -11.75 8.86
CA ASP A 78 -8.72 -12.86 9.25
C ASP A 78 -8.48 -13.28 10.70
N ARG A 79 -7.22 -13.28 11.17
CA ARG A 79 -6.91 -13.49 12.58
C ARG A 79 -7.56 -12.42 13.48
N LEU A 80 -7.49 -11.14 13.10
CA LEU A 80 -8.17 -10.05 13.81
C LEU A 80 -9.69 -10.15 13.78
N ALA A 81 -10.27 -10.69 12.72
CA ALA A 81 -11.72 -10.90 12.64
C ALA A 81 -12.21 -11.90 13.69
N VAL A 82 -11.38 -12.90 14.03
CA VAL A 82 -11.67 -13.93 15.03
C VAL A 82 -11.24 -13.48 16.43
N GLU A 83 -10.05 -12.90 16.55
CA GLU A 83 -9.41 -12.48 17.80
C GLU A 83 -9.09 -10.98 17.77
N PRO A 84 -10.08 -10.08 17.96
CA PRO A 84 -9.86 -8.62 17.87
C PRO A 84 -8.90 -8.06 18.93
N GLU A 85 -8.68 -8.78 20.03
CA GLU A 85 -7.75 -8.40 21.10
C GLU A 85 -6.30 -8.81 20.80
N ASP A 86 -6.04 -9.47 19.65
CA ASP A 86 -4.71 -9.88 19.26
C ASP A 86 -3.88 -8.68 18.80
N ARG A 87 -3.12 -8.15 19.74
CA ARG A 87 -2.31 -6.95 19.58
C ARG A 87 -1.18 -7.13 18.56
N GLU A 88 -0.56 -8.32 18.52
CA GLU A 88 0.51 -8.58 17.54
C GLU A 88 -0.06 -8.66 16.12
N ALA A 89 -1.19 -9.33 15.93
CA ALA A 89 -1.85 -9.37 14.63
C ALA A 89 -2.25 -7.98 14.12
N LEU A 90 -2.73 -7.09 15.01
CA LEU A 90 -3.04 -5.70 14.65
C LEU A 90 -1.78 -4.94 14.21
N VAL A 91 -0.70 -5.06 14.97
CA VAL A 91 0.59 -4.43 14.63
C VAL A 91 1.14 -4.94 13.31
N GLU A 92 1.11 -6.26 13.07
CA GLU A 92 1.53 -6.84 11.79
C GLU A 92 0.66 -6.37 10.62
N ALA A 93 -0.66 -6.36 10.78
CA ALA A 93 -1.59 -5.90 9.75
C ALA A 93 -1.36 -4.43 9.39
N ILE A 94 -1.21 -3.54 10.39
CA ILE A 94 -0.90 -2.12 10.18
C ILE A 94 0.49 -1.95 9.55
N THR A 95 1.47 -2.77 9.91
CA THR A 95 2.80 -2.72 9.29
C THR A 95 2.71 -3.01 7.80
N ILE A 96 2.01 -4.07 7.40
CA ILE A 96 1.86 -4.42 5.98
C ILE A 96 1.04 -3.35 5.26
N TYR A 97 -0.12 -2.98 5.80
CA TYR A 97 -1.01 -2.05 5.13
C TYR A 97 -0.38 -0.66 4.97
N HIS A 98 -0.02 -0.02 6.09
CA HIS A 98 0.40 1.39 6.06
C HIS A 98 1.88 1.59 5.72
N MET A 99 2.78 0.66 6.05
CA MET A 99 4.21 0.86 5.77
C MET A 99 4.62 0.27 4.43
N ILE A 100 4.15 -0.94 4.10
CA ILE A 100 4.51 -1.61 2.86
C ILE A 100 3.57 -1.18 1.72
N VAL A 101 2.26 -1.43 1.84
CA VAL A 101 1.33 -1.17 0.74
C VAL A 101 1.23 0.32 0.45
N GLU A 102 0.89 1.14 1.43
CA GLU A 102 0.72 2.58 1.21
C GLU A 102 2.07 3.33 1.24
N GLY A 103 2.88 3.11 2.27
CA GLY A 103 4.10 3.88 2.53
C GLY A 103 5.29 3.55 1.62
N MET A 104 5.33 2.37 1.03
CA MET A 104 6.37 1.95 0.09
C MET A 104 5.81 1.88 -1.33
N LEU A 105 4.81 1.01 -1.60
CA LEU A 105 4.35 0.74 -2.96
C LEU A 105 3.50 1.87 -3.54
N ALA A 106 2.40 2.26 -2.86
CA ALA A 106 1.48 3.27 -3.39
C ALA A 106 2.15 4.63 -3.56
N LEU A 107 2.90 5.12 -2.55
CA LEU A 107 3.62 6.39 -2.66
C LEU A 107 4.69 6.38 -3.76
N THR A 108 5.31 5.24 -4.04
CA THR A 108 6.27 5.11 -5.14
C THR A 108 5.56 5.22 -6.49
N GLY A 109 4.48 4.46 -6.69
CA GLY A 109 3.68 4.56 -7.91
C GLY A 109 3.12 5.97 -8.13
N GLN A 110 2.57 6.59 -7.09
CA GLN A 110 2.06 7.96 -7.15
C GLN A 110 3.15 8.95 -7.57
N HIS A 111 4.33 8.88 -6.95
CA HIS A 111 5.44 9.78 -7.27
C HIS A 111 5.81 9.74 -8.76
N PHE A 112 6.11 8.57 -9.30
CA PHE A 112 6.57 8.45 -10.68
C PHE A 112 5.46 8.69 -11.70
N ILE A 113 4.23 8.21 -11.46
CA ILE A 113 3.12 8.39 -12.38
C ILE A 113 2.69 9.86 -12.45
N ILE A 114 2.60 10.56 -11.32
CA ILE A 114 2.25 11.98 -11.28
C ILE A 114 3.33 12.81 -11.98
N ASP A 115 4.60 12.66 -11.56
CA ASP A 115 5.73 13.41 -12.10
C ASP A 115 5.88 13.22 -13.62
N PHE A 116 5.74 11.99 -14.11
CA PHE A 116 5.79 11.69 -15.54
C PHE A 116 4.68 12.41 -16.33
N ASN A 117 3.43 12.33 -15.87
CA ASN A 117 2.31 12.93 -16.57
C ASN A 117 2.32 14.47 -16.49
N GLU A 118 2.77 15.05 -15.37
CA GLU A 118 2.97 16.49 -15.23
C GLU A 118 4.02 17.01 -16.23
N LYS A 119 5.18 16.36 -16.31
CA LYS A 119 6.26 16.71 -17.25
C LYS A 119 5.85 16.53 -18.70
N ALA A 120 5.10 15.48 -19.00
CA ALA A 120 4.60 15.22 -20.35
C ALA A 120 3.39 16.09 -20.75
N GLY A 121 2.72 16.74 -19.80
CA GLY A 121 1.48 17.47 -20.02
C GLY A 121 0.30 16.57 -20.40
N THR A 122 0.31 15.30 -19.94
CA THR A 122 -0.69 14.29 -20.26
C THR A 122 -1.67 14.08 -19.10
N LEU A 123 -2.89 13.63 -19.38
CA LEU A 123 -3.92 13.24 -18.42
C LEU A 123 -4.14 14.24 -17.26
N PRO A 124 -4.32 15.56 -17.51
CA PRO A 124 -4.35 16.57 -16.43
C PRO A 124 -5.45 16.32 -15.38
N GLY A 125 -6.61 15.80 -15.79
CA GLY A 125 -7.69 15.44 -14.86
C GLY A 125 -7.34 14.25 -13.96
N PHE A 126 -6.63 13.26 -14.50
CA PHE A 126 -6.11 12.15 -13.72
C PHE A 126 -5.05 12.61 -12.72
N VAL A 127 -4.10 13.44 -13.16
CA VAL A 127 -3.05 14.01 -12.30
C VAL A 127 -3.67 14.78 -11.13
N ASP A 128 -4.65 15.67 -11.37
CA ASP A 128 -5.36 16.40 -10.31
C ASP A 128 -6.04 15.45 -9.31
N GLY A 129 -6.74 14.43 -9.80
CA GLY A 129 -7.41 13.44 -8.95
C GLY A 129 -6.42 12.56 -8.18
N PHE A 130 -5.41 12.04 -8.85
CA PHE A 130 -4.40 11.15 -8.25
C PHE A 130 -3.53 11.89 -7.21
N THR A 131 -3.27 13.18 -7.40
CA THR A 131 -2.62 14.03 -6.39
C THR A 131 -3.46 14.14 -5.11
N LYS A 132 -4.80 14.14 -5.23
CA LYS A 132 -5.70 14.13 -4.06
C LYS A 132 -5.67 12.77 -3.36
N VAL A 133 -5.66 11.67 -4.11
CA VAL A 133 -5.44 10.33 -3.56
C VAL A 133 -4.10 10.29 -2.80
N ALA A 134 -3.01 10.76 -3.40
CA ALA A 134 -1.69 10.80 -2.75
C ALA A 134 -1.69 11.61 -1.44
N ARG A 135 -2.47 12.70 -1.36
CA ARG A 135 -2.64 13.47 -0.12
C ARG A 135 -3.32 12.66 0.96
N ASP A 136 -4.34 11.87 0.63
CA ASP A 136 -5.03 11.01 1.58
C ASP A 136 -4.08 9.91 2.07
N GLU A 137 -3.33 9.26 1.18
CA GLU A 137 -2.32 8.24 1.51
C GLU A 137 -1.23 8.76 2.46
N HIS A 138 -0.78 10.00 2.31
CA HIS A 138 0.18 10.59 3.25
C HIS A 138 -0.38 10.66 4.69
N ARG A 139 -1.67 10.91 4.86
CA ARG A 139 -2.35 10.90 6.16
C ARG A 139 -2.41 9.48 6.73
N HIS A 140 -2.75 8.49 5.89
CA HIS A 140 -2.83 7.09 6.30
C HIS A 140 -1.46 6.58 6.76
N VAL A 141 -0.42 6.83 5.99
CA VAL A 141 0.96 6.46 6.35
C VAL A 141 1.43 7.15 7.63
N ALA A 142 1.09 8.43 7.83
CA ALA A 142 1.43 9.15 9.06
C ALA A 142 0.75 8.55 10.29
N PHE A 143 -0.51 8.14 10.16
CA PHE A 143 -1.23 7.43 11.21
C PHE A 143 -0.57 6.08 11.53
N GLY A 144 -0.30 5.25 10.52
CA GLY A 144 0.35 3.96 10.71
C GLY A 144 1.72 4.08 11.38
N ALA A 145 2.56 5.03 10.93
CA ALA A 145 3.87 5.28 11.53
C ALA A 145 3.77 5.73 13.00
N ARG A 146 2.81 6.61 13.33
CA ARG A 146 2.55 7.03 14.72
C ARG A 146 2.10 5.84 15.56
N PHE A 147 1.11 5.09 15.09
CA PHE A 147 0.59 3.93 15.79
C PHE A 147 1.71 2.92 16.09
N LEU A 148 2.46 2.50 15.09
CA LEU A 148 3.54 1.52 15.25
C LEU A 148 4.66 2.01 16.18
N ARG A 149 4.99 3.31 16.13
CA ARG A 149 5.96 3.92 17.06
C ARG A 149 5.48 3.81 18.50
N ASP A 150 4.21 4.12 18.76
CA ASP A 150 3.67 4.15 20.10
C ASP A 150 3.55 2.71 20.65
N MET A 151 3.11 1.75 19.83
CA MET A 151 3.09 0.32 20.15
C MET A 151 4.48 -0.26 20.44
N ALA A 152 5.48 0.06 19.61
CA ALA A 152 6.85 -0.41 19.80
C ALA A 152 7.50 0.13 21.09
N ARG A 153 7.08 1.33 21.54
CA ARG A 153 7.54 1.91 22.81
C ARG A 153 6.91 1.27 24.04
N GLU A 154 5.66 0.83 23.89
CA GLU A 154 4.92 0.22 24.99
C GLU A 154 5.32 -1.24 25.24
N ASP A 155 5.60 -1.98 24.17
CA ASP A 155 5.80 -3.43 24.23
C ASP A 155 6.88 -3.91 23.24
N PRO A 156 8.00 -4.51 23.73
CA PRO A 156 9.01 -5.13 22.87
C PRO A 156 8.45 -6.23 21.95
N GLY A 157 7.37 -6.91 22.33
CA GLY A 157 6.68 -7.88 21.47
C GLY A 157 6.12 -7.25 20.21
N CYS A 158 5.60 -6.02 20.31
CA CYS A 158 5.16 -5.25 19.14
C CYS A 158 6.32 -4.91 18.19
N THR A 159 7.51 -4.58 18.73
CA THR A 159 8.71 -4.39 17.91
C THR A 159 9.06 -5.64 17.11
N ALA A 160 9.03 -6.81 17.76
CA ALA A 160 9.29 -8.10 17.12
C ALA A 160 8.22 -8.43 16.05
N ALA A 161 6.96 -8.09 16.30
CA ALA A 161 5.86 -8.27 15.35
C ALA A 161 6.06 -7.38 14.09
N ILE A 162 6.44 -6.10 14.25
CA ILE A 162 6.78 -5.22 13.12
C ILE A 162 7.91 -5.82 12.29
N GLN A 163 9.01 -6.24 12.93
CA GLN A 163 10.17 -6.80 12.25
C GLN A 163 9.83 -8.08 11.50
N ARG A 164 9.01 -8.94 12.08
CA ARG A 164 8.51 -10.17 11.45
C ARG A 164 7.68 -9.88 10.21
N ALA A 165 6.73 -8.93 10.30
CA ALA A 165 5.91 -8.52 9.17
C ALA A 165 6.75 -7.93 8.02
N LEU A 166 7.74 -7.10 8.34
CA LEU A 166 8.67 -6.53 7.35
C LEU A 166 9.54 -7.61 6.69
N ALA A 167 10.04 -8.57 7.47
CA ALA A 167 10.88 -9.65 6.95
C ALA A 167 10.11 -10.60 6.02
N GLU A 168 8.84 -10.87 6.32
CA GLU A 168 7.98 -11.73 5.50
C GLU A 168 7.47 -11.01 4.25
N ALA A 169 6.95 -9.79 4.37
CA ALA A 169 6.29 -9.10 3.28
C ALA A 169 7.21 -8.19 2.45
N GLY A 170 8.36 -7.78 2.97
CA GLY A 170 9.31 -6.90 2.28
C GLY A 170 9.84 -7.48 0.96
N PRO A 171 10.34 -8.72 0.91
CA PRO A 171 10.80 -9.35 -0.34
C PRO A 171 9.68 -9.49 -1.38
N ILE A 172 8.45 -9.77 -0.95
CA ILE A 172 7.28 -9.85 -1.83
C ILE A 172 6.97 -8.47 -2.42
N ALA A 173 6.96 -7.44 -1.58
CA ALA A 173 6.74 -6.07 -2.01
C ALA A 173 7.79 -5.57 -3.01
N ASP A 174 9.05 -5.98 -2.87
CA ASP A 174 10.10 -5.69 -3.85
C ASP A 174 9.76 -6.30 -5.22
N GLY A 175 9.24 -7.53 -5.25
CA GLY A 175 8.77 -8.19 -6.48
C GLY A 175 7.60 -7.47 -7.15
N VAL A 176 6.70 -6.84 -6.38
CA VAL A 176 5.58 -6.04 -6.90
C VAL A 176 6.06 -4.89 -7.79
N LEU A 177 7.22 -4.30 -7.50
CA LEU A 177 7.77 -3.17 -8.25
C LEU A 177 8.29 -3.54 -9.65
N ARG A 178 8.37 -4.84 -9.97
CA ARG A 178 8.73 -5.31 -11.31
C ARG A 178 7.47 -5.76 -12.07
N PRO A 179 7.05 -5.05 -13.12
CA PRO A 179 5.87 -5.44 -13.87
C PRO A 179 6.03 -6.82 -14.53
N LYS A 180 5.00 -7.65 -14.49
CA LYS A 180 5.04 -9.02 -15.03
C LYS A 180 5.30 -9.11 -16.55
N TRP A 181 5.01 -8.03 -17.28
CA TRP A 181 5.24 -7.94 -18.71
C TRP A 181 6.69 -7.58 -19.09
N VAL A 182 7.53 -7.25 -18.11
CA VAL A 182 8.97 -7.04 -18.32
C VAL A 182 9.66 -8.42 -18.31
N PRO A 183 10.19 -8.87 -19.47
CA PRO A 183 10.90 -10.15 -19.52
C PRO A 183 12.11 -10.16 -18.57
N ALA A 184 12.39 -11.31 -17.97
CA ALA A 184 13.51 -11.45 -17.02
C ALA A 184 14.86 -11.11 -17.69
N GLU A 185 14.98 -11.37 -18.98
CA GLU A 185 16.20 -11.15 -19.78
C GLU A 185 16.49 -9.65 -20.01
N VAL A 186 15.48 -8.79 -19.93
CA VAL A 186 15.64 -7.34 -20.14
C VAL A 186 16.38 -6.66 -18.98
N GLY A 187 16.35 -7.30 -17.81
CA GLY A 187 16.95 -6.72 -16.60
C GLY A 187 16.12 -5.57 -16.00
N ASP A 188 16.69 -4.92 -15.01
CA ASP A 188 16.02 -3.83 -14.25
C ASP A 188 16.27 -2.43 -14.84
N ASP A 189 16.96 -2.35 -16.01
CA ASP A 189 17.21 -1.10 -16.75
C ASP A 189 15.97 -0.60 -17.53
N VAL A 190 14.90 -1.39 -17.59
CA VAL A 190 13.65 -0.98 -18.22
C VAL A 190 13.12 0.31 -17.57
N VAL A 191 12.79 1.31 -18.42
CA VAL A 191 12.30 2.62 -17.97
C VAL A 191 10.78 2.66 -18.03
N LEU A 192 10.15 2.91 -16.89
CA LEU A 192 8.70 3.06 -16.71
C LEU A 192 8.41 4.40 -16.04
N PHE A 193 7.50 5.18 -16.61
CA PHE A 193 7.20 6.51 -16.08
C PHE A 193 8.45 7.37 -15.81
N GLY A 194 9.44 7.28 -16.70
CA GLY A 194 10.66 8.09 -16.63
C GLY A 194 11.73 7.60 -15.65
N ALA A 195 11.56 6.44 -15.01
CA ALA A 195 12.53 5.84 -14.10
C ALA A 195 12.78 4.37 -14.45
N SER A 196 13.98 3.87 -14.19
CA SER A 196 14.29 2.45 -14.26
C SER A 196 13.63 1.68 -13.10
N VAL A 197 13.52 0.37 -13.22
CA VAL A 197 13.05 -0.49 -12.12
C VAL A 197 13.96 -0.32 -10.90
N ASP A 198 15.29 -0.24 -11.08
CA ASP A 198 16.23 -0.02 -9.98
C ASP A 198 16.03 1.34 -9.30
N GLU A 199 15.82 2.43 -10.04
CA GLU A 199 15.52 3.74 -9.45
C GLU A 199 14.19 3.71 -8.67
N THR A 200 13.18 3.03 -9.20
CA THR A 200 11.88 2.87 -8.55
C THR A 200 12.01 2.08 -7.23
N ARG A 201 12.77 0.98 -7.24
CA ARG A 201 13.06 0.17 -6.05
C ARG A 201 13.86 0.95 -5.00
N ALA A 202 14.89 1.67 -5.43
CA ALA A 202 15.69 2.52 -4.53
C ALA A 202 14.83 3.60 -3.86
N PHE A 203 13.93 4.25 -4.60
CA PHE A 203 12.98 5.22 -4.05
C PHE A 203 12.04 4.57 -3.03
N ALA A 204 11.48 3.41 -3.35
CA ALA A 204 10.57 2.66 -2.48
C ALA A 204 11.24 2.27 -1.15
N LEU A 205 12.46 1.74 -1.20
CA LEU A 205 13.24 1.38 -0.02
C LEU A 205 13.56 2.60 0.85
N GLN A 206 14.00 3.71 0.25
CA GLN A 206 14.24 4.96 0.97
C GLN A 206 12.95 5.51 1.61
N ALA A 207 11.81 5.34 0.92
CA ALA A 207 10.52 5.72 1.47
C ALA A 207 10.18 4.92 2.73
N LEU A 208 10.36 3.59 2.70
CA LEU A 208 10.18 2.71 3.85
C LEU A 208 11.15 3.05 4.99
N GLU A 209 12.44 3.19 4.71
CA GLU A 209 13.46 3.53 5.70
C GLU A 209 13.15 4.81 6.47
N ARG A 210 12.67 5.86 5.77
CA ARG A 210 12.28 7.11 6.43
C ARG A 210 11.17 6.89 7.47
N ARG A 211 10.23 5.98 7.21
CA ARG A 211 9.13 5.65 8.12
C ARG A 211 9.60 4.79 9.29
N LEU A 212 10.47 3.81 9.02
CA LEU A 212 11.08 2.99 10.08
C LEU A 212 11.88 3.84 11.06
N LYS A 213 12.59 4.89 10.60
CA LYS A 213 13.26 5.86 11.48
C LYS A 213 12.26 6.61 12.37
N VAL A 214 11.08 6.99 11.87
CA VAL A 214 10.01 7.63 12.66
C VAL A 214 9.47 6.67 13.72
N ILE A 215 9.34 5.39 13.39
CA ILE A 215 8.90 4.33 14.32
C ILE A 215 9.98 4.07 15.39
N GLY A 216 11.24 4.39 15.12
CA GLY A 216 12.38 4.14 16.01
C GLY A 216 13.08 2.81 15.72
N LEU A 217 12.85 2.25 14.53
CA LEU A 217 13.52 1.05 14.04
C LEU A 217 14.66 1.43 13.11
N ALA A 218 15.79 0.72 13.23
CA ALA A 218 16.85 0.78 12.22
C ALA A 218 16.35 0.11 10.93
N ALA A 219 16.89 0.55 9.77
CA ALA A 219 16.64 -0.15 8.52
C ALA A 219 17.00 -1.63 8.68
N VAL A 220 16.13 -2.52 8.24
CA VAL A 220 16.47 -3.94 8.12
C VAL A 220 17.49 -4.02 6.99
N ALA A 221 18.73 -4.39 7.34
CA ALA A 221 19.84 -4.54 6.39
C ALA A 221 19.60 -5.75 5.47
#